data_3248371818c4daa1ffd054bc49763247
#
_entry.id   3248371818c4daa1ffd054bc49763247
#
_cell.length_a   1.000
_cell.length_b   1.000
_cell.length_c   1.000
_cell.angle_alpha   90.00
_cell.angle_beta   90.00
_cell.angle_gamma   90.00
#
_symmetry.space_group_name_H-M   'P 1'
#
loop_
_entity.id
_entity.type
_entity.pdbx_description
1 polymer ?
#
loop_
_entity_poly.entity_id
_entity_poly.type
_entity_poly.pdbx_seq_one_letter_code
_entity_poly.pdbx_strand_id
1 'polypeptide(L)'
;IQDTWGAARGQGRKHQGIDIFAKRGTPVLSATSGIVLDVGINSLGGQVVWVMGPNLSRHYYAHLDAYAPNIQTGDWVEVGEVLGYVGNTGNAKNTPPHLHYGIYRNGKGAVNPYPYLTLNALK
;
A
#
# COMPACT_ATOMS: atom_id res chain seq x y z
N ILE A 1 12.29 2.54 -7.51
CA ILE A 1 10.88 3.00 -7.34
C ILE A 1 10.66 4.21 -8.22
N GLN A 2 9.65 4.16 -9.06
CA GLN A 2 9.25 5.29 -9.89
C GLN A 2 8.10 6.04 -9.23
N ASP A 3 8.12 7.36 -9.34
CA ASP A 3 7.02 8.18 -8.83
C ASP A 3 5.91 8.22 -9.89
N THR A 4 4.85 7.48 -9.65
CA THR A 4 3.68 7.44 -10.53
C THR A 4 2.51 8.25 -10.00
N TRP A 5 2.73 9.01 -8.92
CA TRP A 5 1.68 9.81 -8.29
C TRP A 5 1.10 10.83 -9.28
N GLY A 6 -0.21 10.87 -9.35
CA GLY A 6 -0.92 11.81 -10.21
C GLY A 6 -0.93 11.47 -11.69
N ALA A 7 -0.27 10.38 -12.10
CA ALA A 7 -0.30 9.94 -13.50
C ALA A 7 -1.74 9.62 -13.92
N ALA A 8 -2.09 9.98 -15.16
CA ALA A 8 -3.42 9.73 -15.68
C ALA A 8 -3.70 8.22 -15.79
N ARG A 9 -4.94 7.84 -15.47
CA ARG A 9 -5.38 6.45 -15.52
C ARG A 9 -6.63 6.36 -16.39
N GLY A 10 -6.49 5.78 -17.58
CA GLY A 10 -7.63 5.57 -18.48
C GLY A 10 -8.50 6.81 -18.57
N GLN A 11 -9.77 6.69 -18.35
CA GLN A 11 -10.79 7.71 -18.58
C GLN A 11 -10.69 8.94 -17.64
N GLY A 12 -9.53 9.57 -17.57
CA GLY A 12 -9.35 10.80 -16.80
C GLY A 12 -9.13 10.62 -15.31
N ARG A 13 -9.10 9.39 -14.81
CA ARG A 13 -8.80 9.14 -13.40
C ARG A 13 -7.31 9.34 -13.14
N LYS A 14 -7.00 9.87 -11.96
CA LYS A 14 -5.61 10.03 -11.54
C LYS A 14 -5.20 8.85 -10.65
N HIS A 15 -3.91 8.49 -10.75
CA HIS A 15 -3.32 7.49 -9.88
C HIS A 15 -3.11 8.10 -8.49
N GLN A 16 -3.78 7.54 -7.48
CA GLN A 16 -3.76 8.08 -6.11
C GLN A 16 -2.83 7.29 -5.20
N GLY A 17 -1.61 7.07 -5.68
CA GLY A 17 -0.58 6.34 -4.99
C GLY A 17 0.52 6.04 -5.97
N ILE A 18 1.41 5.12 -5.62
CA ILE A 18 2.45 4.66 -6.53
C ILE A 18 2.36 3.15 -6.67
N ASP A 19 2.75 2.65 -7.84
CA ASP A 19 2.84 1.23 -8.11
C ASP A 19 4.29 0.78 -8.00
N ILE A 20 4.52 -0.27 -7.24
CA ILE A 20 5.84 -0.86 -7.04
C ILE A 20 5.79 -2.27 -7.61
N PHE A 21 6.40 -2.45 -8.78
CA PHE A 21 6.38 -3.74 -9.46
C PHE A 21 7.40 -4.68 -8.85
N ALA A 22 6.97 -5.90 -8.58
CA ALA A 22 7.81 -6.95 -8.00
C ALA A 22 7.19 -8.31 -8.31
N LYS A 23 7.96 -9.36 -8.14
CA LYS A 23 7.45 -10.71 -8.35
C LYS A 23 6.33 -11.02 -7.38
N ARG A 24 5.35 -11.81 -7.84
CA ARG A 24 4.30 -12.34 -6.96
C ARG A 24 4.95 -13.04 -5.76
N GLY A 25 4.43 -12.75 -4.57
CA GLY A 25 4.95 -13.33 -3.34
C GLY A 25 6.09 -12.55 -2.70
N THR A 26 6.57 -11.46 -3.32
CA THR A 26 7.56 -10.60 -2.68
C THR A 26 6.95 -9.98 -1.40
N PRO A 27 7.65 -10.01 -0.26
CA PRO A 27 7.12 -9.43 0.97
C PRO A 27 6.83 -7.94 0.83
N VAL A 28 5.69 -7.52 1.34
CA VAL A 28 5.30 -6.12 1.43
C VAL A 28 5.55 -5.67 2.86
N LEU A 29 6.43 -4.69 3.02
CA LEU A 29 6.88 -4.22 4.32
C LEU A 29 6.14 -2.93 4.69
N SER A 30 5.80 -2.81 5.97
CA SER A 30 5.19 -1.57 6.45
C SER A 30 6.17 -0.41 6.31
N ALA A 31 5.73 0.68 5.71
CA ALA A 31 6.52 1.89 5.55
C ALA A 31 6.50 2.77 6.79
N THR A 32 5.72 2.41 7.80
CA THR A 32 5.55 3.17 9.03
C THR A 32 5.32 2.24 10.20
N SER A 33 5.67 2.70 11.40
CA SER A 33 5.14 2.10 12.62
C SER A 33 3.71 2.57 12.80
N GLY A 34 2.84 1.71 13.31
CA GLY A 34 1.46 2.11 13.52
C GLY A 34 0.53 0.95 13.84
N ILE A 35 -0.75 1.24 13.76
CA ILE A 35 -1.82 0.29 14.08
C ILE A 35 -2.46 -0.20 12.79
N VAL A 36 -2.63 -1.50 12.66
CA VAL A 36 -3.39 -2.08 11.55
C VAL A 36 -4.86 -1.70 11.70
N LEU A 37 -5.36 -0.92 10.76
CA LEU A 37 -6.75 -0.47 10.76
C LEU A 37 -7.68 -1.50 10.16
N ASP A 38 -7.23 -2.19 9.12
CA ASP A 38 -8.07 -3.14 8.42
C ASP A 38 -7.22 -4.14 7.63
N VAL A 39 -7.67 -5.38 7.59
CA VAL A 39 -7.14 -6.45 6.75
C VAL A 39 -8.36 -6.93 5.97
N GLY A 40 -8.51 -6.49 4.73
CA GLY A 40 -9.77 -6.65 4.05
C GLY A 40 -9.65 -6.85 2.54
N ILE A 41 -10.80 -6.80 1.90
CA ILE A 41 -10.94 -6.99 0.45
C ILE A 41 -11.87 -5.92 -0.08
N ASN A 42 -11.49 -5.30 -1.20
CA ASN A 42 -12.42 -4.43 -1.94
C ASN A 42 -12.26 -4.66 -3.44
N SER A 43 -13.23 -4.16 -4.22
CA SER A 43 -13.30 -4.48 -5.65
C SER A 43 -12.13 -3.90 -6.45
N LEU A 44 -11.63 -2.75 -6.07
CA LEU A 44 -10.51 -2.10 -6.78
C LEU A 44 -9.17 -2.62 -6.31
N GLY A 45 -8.95 -2.67 -5.00
CA GLY A 45 -7.65 -3.03 -4.43
C GLY A 45 -7.42 -4.53 -4.30
N GLY A 46 -8.48 -5.33 -4.35
CA GLY A 46 -8.38 -6.76 -4.04
C GLY A 46 -8.09 -6.97 -2.58
N GLN A 47 -7.10 -7.78 -2.26
CA GLN A 47 -6.67 -7.98 -0.88
C GLN A 47 -5.82 -6.80 -0.43
N VAL A 48 -6.22 -6.16 0.67
CA VAL A 48 -5.60 -4.90 1.11
C VAL A 48 -5.31 -4.92 2.61
N VAL A 49 -4.34 -4.09 3.00
CA VAL A 49 -4.06 -3.80 4.42
C VAL A 49 -3.99 -2.29 4.57
N TRP A 50 -4.64 -1.77 5.61
CA TRP A 50 -4.57 -0.36 6.01
C TRP A 50 -3.83 -0.25 7.33
N VAL A 51 -2.87 0.67 7.41
CA VAL A 51 -2.11 0.95 8.65
C VAL A 51 -2.21 2.43 8.96
N MET A 52 -2.53 2.78 10.22
CA MET A 52 -2.50 4.17 10.66
C MET A 52 -1.14 4.48 11.25
N GLY A 53 -0.43 5.43 10.63
CA GLY A 53 0.87 5.90 11.07
C GLY A 53 0.80 7.25 11.78
N PRO A 54 1.92 7.96 11.89
CA PRO A 54 1.99 9.24 12.59
C PRO A 54 1.04 10.27 11.99
N ASN A 55 0.54 11.17 12.85
CA ASN A 55 -0.35 12.27 12.47
C ASN A 55 -1.63 11.78 11.80
N LEU A 56 -2.13 10.61 12.22
CA LEU A 56 -3.34 10.00 11.67
C LEU A 56 -3.24 9.73 10.17
N SER A 57 -2.03 9.57 9.64
CA SER A 57 -1.84 9.17 8.25
C SER A 57 -2.31 7.72 8.09
N ARG A 58 -3.04 7.46 6.99
CA ARG A 58 -3.52 6.11 6.69
C ARG A 58 -2.74 5.59 5.49
N HIS A 59 -2.06 4.48 5.67
CA HIS A 59 -1.23 3.85 4.65
C HIS A 59 -1.99 2.66 4.07
N TYR A 60 -2.10 2.64 2.76
CA TYR A 60 -2.90 1.67 2.02
C TYR A 60 -2.00 0.79 1.16
N TYR A 61 -2.12 -0.51 1.33
CA TYR A 61 -1.35 -1.52 0.61
C TYR A 61 -2.33 -2.43 -0.12
N ALA A 62 -2.30 -2.43 -1.44
CA ALA A 62 -3.32 -3.11 -2.25
C ALA A 62 -2.73 -4.11 -3.24
N HIS A 63 -3.61 -4.90 -3.82
CA HIS A 63 -3.34 -5.96 -4.80
C HIS A 63 -2.52 -7.10 -4.24
N LEU A 64 -2.64 -7.34 -2.92
CA LEU A 64 -1.87 -8.38 -2.26
C LEU A 64 -2.32 -9.78 -2.71
N ASP A 65 -1.36 -10.69 -2.81
CA ASP A 65 -1.63 -12.11 -3.07
C ASP A 65 -2.09 -12.83 -1.82
N ALA A 66 -1.49 -12.47 -0.69
CA ALA A 66 -1.80 -13.03 0.61
C ALA A 66 -1.42 -12.03 1.70
N TYR A 67 -1.99 -12.23 2.88
CA TYR A 67 -1.64 -11.45 4.08
C TYR A 67 -0.53 -12.14 4.84
N ALA A 68 0.22 -11.38 5.65
CA ALA A 68 1.17 -11.96 6.59
C ALA A 68 0.42 -12.88 7.57
N PRO A 69 1.04 -14.00 8.01
CA PRO A 69 0.40 -14.87 8.98
C PRO A 69 0.02 -14.12 10.26
N ASN A 70 -1.19 -14.37 10.74
CA ASN A 70 -1.71 -13.84 12.00
C ASN A 70 -1.89 -12.32 12.06
N ILE A 71 -1.78 -11.61 10.93
CA ILE A 71 -2.03 -10.16 10.95
C ILE A 71 -3.52 -9.89 11.17
N GLN A 72 -3.83 -8.98 12.08
CA GLN A 72 -5.22 -8.64 12.43
C GLN A 72 -5.37 -7.14 12.64
N THR A 73 -6.58 -6.66 12.42
CA THR A 73 -6.98 -5.31 12.80
C THR A 73 -6.69 -5.09 14.28
N GLY A 74 -6.06 -3.96 14.59
CA GLY A 74 -5.67 -3.62 15.96
C GLY A 74 -4.22 -3.96 16.29
N ASP A 75 -3.54 -4.74 15.46
CA ASP A 75 -2.13 -5.08 15.70
C ASP A 75 -1.25 -3.84 15.57
N TRP A 76 -0.23 -3.77 16.43
CA TRP A 76 0.85 -2.81 16.23
C TRP A 76 1.88 -3.41 15.28
N VAL A 77 2.36 -2.62 14.33
CA VAL A 77 3.45 -3.00 13.43
C VAL A 77 4.57 -1.98 13.49
N GLU A 78 5.79 -2.45 13.26
CA GLU A 78 6.97 -1.58 13.15
C GLU A 78 7.32 -1.37 11.68
N VAL A 79 8.06 -0.29 11.39
CA VAL A 79 8.64 -0.09 10.06
C VAL A 79 9.40 -1.35 9.65
N GLY A 80 9.12 -1.85 8.46
CA GLY A 80 9.80 -3.03 7.93
C GLY A 80 9.13 -4.36 8.25
N GLU A 81 8.10 -4.36 9.09
CA GLU A 81 7.35 -5.60 9.35
C GLU A 81 6.55 -6.01 8.11
N VAL A 82 6.47 -7.32 7.87
CA VAL A 82 5.74 -7.86 6.72
C VAL A 82 4.23 -7.72 6.95
N LEU A 83 3.54 -7.11 6.00
CA LEU A 83 2.08 -6.98 6.03
C LEU A 83 1.40 -8.02 5.15
N GLY A 84 2.07 -8.43 4.09
CA GLY A 84 1.54 -9.36 3.11
C GLY A 84 2.53 -9.56 1.99
N TYR A 85 2.01 -10.02 0.85
CA TYR A 85 2.86 -10.41 -0.28
C TYR A 85 2.30 -9.87 -1.58
N VAL A 86 3.17 -9.42 -2.46
CA VAL A 86 2.80 -8.81 -3.75
C VAL A 86 1.99 -9.78 -4.59
N GLY A 87 0.92 -9.26 -5.19
CA GLY A 87 0.08 -9.99 -6.12
C GLY A 87 -0.49 -9.08 -7.19
N ASN A 88 -1.64 -9.46 -7.73
CA ASN A 88 -2.37 -8.64 -8.69
C ASN A 88 -3.89 -8.79 -8.52
N THR A 89 -4.32 -8.89 -7.27
CA THR A 89 -5.75 -9.01 -6.95
C THR A 89 -6.50 -7.70 -7.20
N GLY A 90 -7.81 -7.75 -7.22
CA GLY A 90 -8.64 -6.60 -7.52
C GLY A 90 -8.60 -6.24 -9.00
N ASN A 91 -8.59 -4.94 -9.30
CA ASN A 91 -8.57 -4.49 -10.69
C ASN A 91 -7.23 -4.63 -11.39
N ALA A 92 -6.21 -5.16 -10.68
CA ALA A 92 -4.89 -5.40 -11.24
C ALA A 92 -4.73 -6.79 -11.85
N LYS A 93 -5.77 -7.61 -11.90
CA LYS A 93 -5.67 -9.02 -12.28
C LYS A 93 -5.08 -9.27 -13.67
N ASN A 94 -5.17 -8.31 -14.58
CA ASN A 94 -4.62 -8.42 -15.94
C ASN A 94 -3.32 -7.64 -16.11
N THR A 95 -2.69 -7.23 -15.03
CA THR A 95 -1.42 -6.50 -15.05
C THR A 95 -0.31 -7.36 -14.42
N PRO A 96 0.96 -7.03 -14.66
CA PRO A 96 2.04 -7.66 -13.89
C PRO A 96 1.85 -7.42 -12.40
N PRO A 97 2.29 -8.36 -11.54
CA PRO A 97 2.17 -8.16 -10.09
C PRO A 97 2.85 -6.88 -9.63
N HIS A 98 2.17 -6.17 -8.74
CA HIS A 98 2.70 -4.93 -8.18
C HIS A 98 1.95 -4.59 -6.90
N LEU A 99 2.62 -3.85 -6.03
CA LEU A 99 2.00 -3.23 -4.87
C LEU A 99 1.49 -1.86 -5.29
N HIS A 100 0.23 -1.56 -4.98
CA HIS A 100 -0.26 -0.19 -5.01
C HIS A 100 -0.20 0.35 -3.60
N TYR A 101 0.58 1.41 -3.40
CA TYR A 101 0.79 2.01 -2.09
C TYR A 101 0.34 3.47 -2.10
N GLY A 102 -0.54 3.83 -1.17
CA GLY A 102 -1.04 5.19 -1.03
C GLY A 102 -0.99 5.66 0.42
N ILE A 103 -0.90 6.97 0.61
CA ILE A 103 -1.00 7.59 1.92
C ILE A 103 -2.12 8.61 1.88
N TYR A 104 -3.00 8.55 2.88
CA TYR A 104 -4.13 9.48 3.02
C TYR A 104 -4.00 10.18 4.36
N ARG A 105 -4.07 11.50 4.36
CA ARG A 105 -4.00 12.31 5.57
C ARG A 105 -5.34 12.93 5.88
N ASN A 106 -5.62 13.09 7.18
CA ASN A 106 -6.83 13.72 7.63
C ASN A 106 -6.94 15.13 7.04
N GLY A 107 -8.08 15.42 6.38
CA GLY A 107 -8.35 16.73 5.78
C GLY A 107 -7.59 17.01 4.48
N LYS A 108 -6.74 16.09 4.01
CA LYS A 108 -5.96 16.30 2.79
C LYS A 108 -6.15 15.22 1.74
N GLY A 109 -6.88 14.15 2.07
CA GLY A 109 -7.02 13.03 1.15
C GLY A 109 -5.70 12.35 0.86
N ALA A 110 -5.53 11.84 -0.37
CA ALA A 110 -4.33 11.14 -0.78
C ALA A 110 -3.15 12.10 -0.93
N VAL A 111 -1.97 11.67 -0.51
CA VAL A 111 -0.72 12.42 -0.68
C VAL A 111 0.29 11.54 -1.39
N ASN A 112 1.28 12.16 -2.06
CA ASN A 112 2.32 11.42 -2.76
C ASN A 112 3.22 10.71 -1.74
N PRO A 113 3.30 9.36 -1.74
CA PRO A 113 4.12 8.63 -0.78
C PRO A 113 5.60 8.54 -1.16
N TYR A 114 5.97 8.90 -2.39
CA TYR A 114 7.31 8.67 -2.91
C TYR A 114 8.42 9.25 -2.01
N PRO A 115 8.32 10.50 -1.53
CA PRO A 115 9.35 11.04 -0.64
C PRO A 115 9.51 10.24 0.67
N TYR A 116 8.41 9.68 1.19
CA TYR A 116 8.46 8.88 2.41
C TYR A 116 9.18 7.56 2.18
N LEU A 117 8.98 6.94 1.02
CA LEU A 117 9.63 5.69 0.67
C LEU A 117 11.14 5.86 0.50
N THR A 118 11.57 6.91 -0.20
CA THR A 118 12.99 7.18 -0.38
C THR A 118 13.67 7.54 0.94
N LEU A 119 13.00 8.28 1.80
CA LEU A 119 13.53 8.60 3.11
C LEU A 119 13.71 7.35 3.97
N ASN A 120 12.74 6.45 3.94
CA ASN A 120 12.81 5.19 4.68
C ASN A 120 13.92 4.29 4.14
N ALA A 121 14.18 4.29 2.84
CA ALA A 121 15.23 3.49 2.24
C ALA A 121 16.63 3.92 2.67
N LEU A 122 16.78 5.16 3.14
CA LEU A 122 18.07 5.69 3.61
C LEU A 122 18.35 5.35 5.07
N LYS A 123 17.40 4.78 5.77
CA LYS A 123 17.58 4.34 7.16
C LYS A 123 18.03 2.87 7.21
#